data_3c1b516fab4998f67f68cd4e4f9c098a
#
_entry.id   3c1b516fab4998f67f68cd4e4f9c098a
#
_cell.length_a   1.000
_cell.length_b   1.000
_cell.length_c   1.000
_cell.angle_alpha   90.00
_cell.angle_beta   90.00
_cell.angle_gamma   90.00
#
_symmetry.space_group_name_H-M   'P 1'
#
loop_
_entity.id
_entity.type
_entity.pdbx_description
1 polymer ?
#
loop_
_entity_poly.entity_id
_entity_poly.type
_entity_poly.pdbx_seq_one_letter_code
_entity_poly.pdbx_strand_id
1 'polypeptide(L)'
;MTSAKRRASLPDVPTVAEQGFPGYEMEIWFGLYAPARTPAAVVARINDELRKWLATAEAREAFAVIGHEPAPSTPDEVRQRIAAERKLFGPAIKAAGIKAD
;
A
#
# COMPACT_ATOMS: atom_id res chain seq x y z
N MET A 1 -4.61 6.37 -14.31
CA MET A 1 -3.72 5.87 -13.23
C MET A 1 -4.15 4.47 -12.80
N THR A 2 -3.29 3.72 -12.13
CA THR A 2 -3.54 2.31 -11.75
C THR A 2 -4.15 2.15 -10.35
N SER A 3 -4.30 3.24 -9.60
CA SER A 3 -4.97 3.25 -8.29
C SER A 3 -6.48 3.03 -8.42
N ALA A 4 -7.11 2.52 -7.36
CA ALA A 4 -8.56 2.30 -7.31
C ALA A 4 -9.37 3.61 -7.45
N LYS A 5 -8.80 4.72 -7.00
CA LYS A 5 -9.42 6.06 -7.05
C LYS A 5 -8.46 7.06 -7.66
N ARG A 6 -9.00 8.12 -8.24
CA ARG A 6 -8.18 9.25 -8.72
C ARG A 6 -7.44 9.88 -7.53
N ARG A 7 -6.19 10.29 -7.77
CA ARG A 7 -5.41 11.02 -6.77
C ARG A 7 -5.76 12.50 -6.78
N ALA A 8 -5.76 13.11 -5.61
CA ALA A 8 -6.04 14.54 -5.46
C ALA A 8 -5.02 15.42 -6.21
N SER A 9 -3.79 14.94 -6.38
CA SER A 9 -2.73 15.62 -7.15
C SER A 9 -2.93 15.58 -8.66
N LEU A 10 -3.78 14.68 -9.17
CA LEU A 10 -4.03 14.46 -10.60
C LEU A 10 -5.53 14.17 -10.84
N PRO A 11 -6.43 15.11 -10.52
CA PRO A 11 -7.88 14.87 -10.53
C PRO A 11 -8.45 14.58 -11.92
N ASP A 12 -7.82 15.10 -12.97
CA ASP A 12 -8.27 14.96 -14.35
C ASP A 12 -7.77 13.66 -15.02
N VAL A 13 -6.87 12.91 -14.36
CA VAL A 13 -6.36 11.64 -14.89
C VAL A 13 -7.28 10.51 -14.46
N PRO A 14 -7.98 9.82 -15.38
CA PRO A 14 -8.87 8.72 -15.02
C PRO A 14 -8.10 7.48 -14.53
N THR A 15 -8.77 6.65 -13.74
CA THR A 15 -8.25 5.34 -13.35
C THR A 15 -8.42 4.32 -14.49
N VAL A 16 -7.66 3.23 -14.46
CA VAL A 16 -7.81 2.13 -15.42
C VAL A 16 -9.20 1.49 -15.27
N ALA A 17 -9.72 1.41 -14.05
CA ALA A 17 -11.06 0.92 -13.79
C ALA A 17 -12.15 1.76 -14.48
N GLU A 18 -12.02 3.09 -14.47
CA GLU A 18 -12.93 4.01 -15.18
C GLU A 18 -12.84 3.88 -16.72
N GLN A 19 -11.73 3.36 -17.24
CA GLN A 19 -11.50 3.16 -18.68
C GLN A 19 -11.94 1.79 -19.21
N GLY A 20 -12.82 1.10 -18.48
CA GLY A 20 -13.43 -0.16 -18.93
C GLY A 20 -12.84 -1.43 -18.34
N PHE A 21 -12.01 -1.32 -17.31
CA PHE A 21 -11.44 -2.47 -16.59
C PHE A 21 -11.88 -2.46 -15.12
N PRO A 22 -13.17 -2.69 -14.83
CA PRO A 22 -13.70 -2.59 -13.48
C PRO A 22 -12.96 -3.55 -12.54
N GLY A 23 -12.62 -3.06 -11.34
CA GLY A 23 -11.86 -3.81 -10.35
C GLY A 23 -10.35 -3.84 -10.57
N TYR A 24 -9.83 -3.19 -11.61
CA TYR A 24 -8.40 -3.06 -11.78
C TYR A 24 -7.82 -2.11 -10.73
N GLU A 25 -6.87 -2.62 -9.96
CA GLU A 25 -6.09 -1.84 -9.00
C GLU A 25 -4.69 -2.43 -8.93
N MET A 26 -3.69 -1.57 -9.11
CA MET A 26 -2.29 -1.92 -8.95
C MET A 26 -1.54 -0.71 -8.40
N GLU A 27 -1.13 -0.78 -7.14
CA GLU A 27 -0.38 0.27 -6.47
C GLU A 27 0.93 -0.27 -5.90
N ILE A 28 1.96 0.57 -5.97
CA ILE A 28 3.19 0.34 -5.21
C ILE A 28 2.98 0.93 -3.82
N TRP A 29 3.21 0.14 -2.80
CA TRP A 29 3.11 0.58 -1.41
C TRP A 29 4.32 0.11 -0.61
N PHE A 30 4.63 0.83 0.44
CA PHE A 30 5.74 0.55 1.34
C PHE A 30 5.21 0.30 2.74
N GLY A 31 5.84 -0.61 3.47
CA GLY A 31 5.48 -0.94 4.83
C GLY A 31 6.69 -1.04 5.73
N LEU A 32 6.51 -0.71 7.00
CA LEU A 32 7.50 -0.97 8.03
C LEU A 32 7.28 -2.37 8.61
N TYR A 33 8.33 -3.17 8.63
CA TYR A 33 8.28 -4.56 9.10
C TYR A 33 9.23 -4.77 10.27
N ALA A 34 8.81 -5.63 11.19
CA ALA A 34 9.63 -6.07 12.31
C ALA A 34 9.99 -7.56 12.15
N PRO A 35 11.10 -8.02 12.74
CA PRO A 35 11.43 -9.44 12.81
C PRO A 35 10.28 -10.26 13.41
N ALA A 36 10.11 -11.52 12.92
CA ALA A 36 8.95 -12.35 13.26
C ALA A 36 8.77 -12.61 14.78
N ARG A 37 9.83 -12.52 15.57
CA ARG A 37 9.81 -12.71 17.02
C ARG A 37 9.73 -11.42 17.84
N THR A 38 9.44 -10.28 17.22
CA THR A 38 9.23 -9.03 17.94
C THR A 38 7.95 -9.12 18.77
N PRO A 39 8.00 -8.79 20.08
CA PRO A 39 6.83 -8.83 20.94
C PRO A 39 5.69 -7.98 20.37
N ALA A 40 4.46 -8.49 20.43
CA ALA A 40 3.28 -7.83 19.88
C ALA A 40 3.04 -6.42 20.47
N ALA A 41 3.34 -6.22 21.75
CA ALA A 41 3.23 -4.91 22.40
C ALA A 41 4.18 -3.86 21.79
N VAL A 42 5.38 -4.28 21.37
CA VAL A 42 6.35 -3.38 20.70
C VAL A 42 5.84 -3.00 19.32
N VAL A 43 5.35 -3.98 18.55
CA VAL A 43 4.75 -3.74 17.23
C VAL A 43 3.55 -2.80 17.32
N ALA A 44 2.67 -3.04 18.28
CA ALA A 44 1.49 -2.19 18.50
C ALA A 44 1.89 -0.74 18.82
N ARG A 45 2.84 -0.54 19.72
CA ARG A 45 3.33 0.81 20.09
C ARG A 45 3.94 1.55 18.91
N ILE A 46 4.80 0.89 18.14
CA ILE A 46 5.41 1.48 16.94
C ILE A 46 4.32 1.84 15.91
N ASN A 47 3.35 0.94 15.70
CA ASN A 47 2.26 1.18 14.78
C ASN A 47 1.40 2.38 15.20
N ASP A 48 1.08 2.50 16.48
CA ASP A 48 0.30 3.63 17.01
C ASP A 48 1.01 4.97 16.80
N GLU A 49 2.31 5.05 17.10
CA GLU A 49 3.08 6.28 16.89
C GLU A 49 3.23 6.61 15.40
N LEU A 50 3.47 5.60 14.57
CA LEU A 50 3.56 5.78 13.11
C LEU A 50 2.22 6.28 12.53
N ARG A 51 1.09 5.71 12.95
CA ARG A 51 -0.24 6.13 12.50
C ARG A 51 -0.56 7.57 12.89
N LYS A 52 -0.19 7.97 14.12
CA LYS A 52 -0.34 9.36 14.57
C LYS A 52 0.46 10.33 13.69
N TRP A 53 1.72 10.00 13.41
CA TRP A 53 2.56 10.82 12.56
C TRP A 53 2.02 10.87 11.11
N LEU A 54 1.65 9.75 10.51
CA LEU A 54 1.08 9.69 9.16
C LEU A 54 -0.21 10.50 8.99
N ALA A 55 -0.93 10.79 10.09
CA ALA A 55 -2.12 11.63 10.05
C ALA A 55 -1.81 13.15 10.05
N THR A 56 -0.55 13.55 10.29
CA THR A 56 -0.15 14.97 10.35
C THR A 56 -0.05 15.63 8.98
N ALA A 57 -0.11 16.96 8.96
CA ALA A 57 0.16 17.75 7.75
C ALA A 57 1.60 17.58 7.28
N GLU A 58 2.56 17.55 8.22
CA GLU A 58 3.98 17.32 7.94
C GLU A 58 4.22 16.03 7.16
N ALA A 59 3.59 14.91 7.57
CA ALA A 59 3.70 13.65 6.85
C ALA A 59 3.13 13.76 5.43
N ARG A 60 1.96 14.40 5.26
CA ARG A 60 1.37 14.61 3.93
C ARG A 60 2.29 15.41 3.01
N GLU A 61 2.87 16.49 3.52
CA GLU A 61 3.82 17.30 2.76
C GLU A 61 5.07 16.52 2.38
N ALA A 62 5.67 15.79 3.34
CA ALA A 62 6.85 14.97 3.09
C ALA A 62 6.60 13.89 2.03
N PHE A 63 5.47 13.20 2.09
CA PHE A 63 5.11 12.18 1.09
C PHE A 63 4.73 12.78 -0.27
N ALA A 64 4.11 13.94 -0.31
CA ALA A 64 3.78 14.62 -1.56
C ALA A 64 5.01 14.96 -2.41
N VAL A 65 6.13 15.31 -1.77
CA VAL A 65 7.41 15.61 -2.46
C VAL A 65 7.90 14.42 -3.29
N ILE A 66 7.64 13.20 -2.84
CA ILE A 66 8.04 11.97 -3.53
C ILE A 66 6.89 11.32 -4.32
N GLY A 67 5.77 12.03 -4.48
CA GLY A 67 4.61 11.53 -5.25
C GLY A 67 3.82 10.42 -4.55
N HIS A 68 3.94 10.28 -3.23
CA HIS A 68 3.22 9.31 -2.43
C HIS A 68 2.15 9.95 -1.54
N GLU A 69 1.29 9.14 -0.98
CA GLU A 69 0.28 9.54 0.00
C GLU A 69 0.44 8.69 1.28
N PRO A 70 0.31 9.28 2.48
CA PRO A 70 0.31 8.51 3.72
C PRO A 70 -0.88 7.54 3.74
N ALA A 71 -0.61 6.28 4.07
CA ALA A 71 -1.62 5.23 4.18
C ALA A 71 -1.53 4.56 5.57
N PRO A 72 -2.03 5.22 6.63
CA PRO A 72 -2.00 4.65 7.97
C PRO A 72 -2.83 3.37 8.01
N SER A 73 -2.24 2.28 8.46
CA SER A 73 -2.86 0.97 8.53
C SER A 73 -2.47 0.21 9.79
N THR A 74 -3.29 -0.77 10.15
CA THR A 74 -3.00 -1.71 11.23
C THR A 74 -2.14 -2.86 10.72
N PRO A 75 -1.44 -3.61 11.61
CA PRO A 75 -0.71 -4.81 11.22
C PRO A 75 -1.60 -5.87 10.55
N ASP A 76 -2.87 -5.96 10.95
CA ASP A 76 -3.82 -6.91 10.36
C ASP A 76 -4.22 -6.51 8.93
N GLU A 77 -4.48 -5.23 8.69
CA GLU A 77 -4.77 -4.71 7.34
C GLU A 77 -3.60 -4.96 6.39
N VAL A 78 -2.37 -4.75 6.85
CA VAL A 78 -1.17 -5.08 6.05
C VAL A 78 -1.09 -6.57 5.73
N ARG A 79 -1.33 -7.45 6.72
CA ARG A 79 -1.36 -8.90 6.48
C ARG A 79 -2.41 -9.32 5.47
N GLN A 80 -3.62 -8.77 5.58
CA GLN A 80 -4.72 -9.04 4.66
C GLN A 80 -4.40 -8.56 3.25
N ARG A 81 -3.82 -7.37 3.10
CA ARG A 81 -3.38 -6.85 1.81
C ARG A 81 -2.34 -7.75 1.15
N ILE A 82 -1.30 -8.15 1.87
CA ILE A 82 -0.28 -9.09 1.37
C ILE A 82 -0.92 -10.40 0.91
N ALA A 83 -1.84 -10.96 1.69
CA ALA A 83 -2.50 -12.21 1.35
C ALA A 83 -3.36 -12.07 0.08
N ALA A 84 -4.09 -10.96 -0.07
CA ALA A 84 -4.90 -10.66 -1.25
C ALA A 84 -4.02 -10.48 -2.50
N GLU A 85 -2.95 -9.72 -2.41
CA GLU A 85 -2.02 -9.48 -3.52
C GLU A 85 -1.30 -10.77 -3.95
N ARG A 86 -0.88 -11.61 -3.00
CA ARG A 86 -0.31 -12.94 -3.33
C ARG A 86 -1.30 -13.83 -4.07
N LYS A 87 -2.58 -13.78 -3.71
CA LYS A 87 -3.64 -14.52 -4.41
C LYS A 87 -3.89 -13.97 -5.80
N LEU A 88 -3.84 -12.65 -5.96
CA LEU A 88 -4.09 -11.97 -7.23
C LEU A 88 -2.92 -12.14 -8.21
N PHE A 89 -1.70 -11.84 -7.77
CA PHE A 89 -0.52 -11.81 -8.64
C PHE A 89 0.20 -13.15 -8.75
N GLY A 90 0.04 -14.05 -7.78
CA GLY A 90 0.72 -15.34 -7.76
C GLY A 90 0.56 -16.16 -9.03
N PRO A 91 -0.65 -16.34 -9.58
CA PRO A 91 -0.87 -17.04 -10.84
C PRO A 91 -0.16 -16.38 -12.04
N ALA A 92 -0.20 -15.05 -12.13
CA ALA A 92 0.45 -14.29 -13.20
C ALA A 92 1.98 -14.41 -13.13
N ILE A 93 2.56 -14.28 -11.95
CA ILE A 93 4.00 -14.44 -11.71
C ILE A 93 4.44 -15.86 -12.14
N LYS A 94 3.67 -16.87 -11.74
CA LYS A 94 3.95 -18.26 -12.12
C LYS A 94 3.85 -18.48 -13.63
N ALA A 95 2.81 -17.95 -14.27
CA ALA A 95 2.62 -18.06 -15.71
C ALA A 95 3.71 -17.36 -16.52
N ALA A 96 4.21 -16.23 -16.01
CA ALA A 96 5.30 -15.47 -16.61
C ALA A 96 6.71 -16.07 -16.33
N GLY A 97 6.80 -17.13 -15.51
CA GLY A 97 8.07 -17.76 -15.17
C GLY A 97 9.02 -16.87 -14.34
N ILE A 98 8.49 -15.83 -13.69
CA ILE A 98 9.28 -14.91 -12.87
C ILE A 98 9.76 -15.64 -11.62
N LYS A 99 11.08 -15.62 -11.38
CA LYS A 99 11.72 -16.16 -10.18
C LYS A 99 12.32 -15.00 -9.39
N ALA A 100 12.26 -15.10 -8.07
CA ALA A 100 13.05 -14.23 -7.21
C ALA A 100 14.49 -14.77 -7.21
N ASP A 101 15.44 -13.89 -7.45
CA ASP A 101 16.87 -14.17 -7.33
C ASP A 101 17.27 -14.26 -5.84
#